data_1305a7df882c59d70266b6510ba7c93c
#
_entry.id   1305a7df882c59d70266b6510ba7c93c
#
_cell.length_a   1.000
_cell.length_b   1.000
_cell.length_c   1.000
_cell.angle_alpha   90.00
_cell.angle_beta   90.00
_cell.angle_gamma   90.00
#
_symmetry.space_group_name_H-M   'P 1'
#
loop_
_entity.id
_entity.type
_entity.pdbx_description
1 polymer ?
#
loop_
_entity_poly.entity_id
_entity_poly.type
_entity_poly.pdbx_seq_one_letter_code
_entity_poly.pdbx_strand_id
1 'polypeptide(L)'
;MRIARFASGGEVAYGIVEDQGNGAVGGQGAVVAELHGHPFGADPGSLRFTGARYPAAEVRLLAPVLPSKVIAVDGNYPGPPDDEAGRGPAEPVLFLKPSTSVIGPQDPIAYPVKITERVEHEGELAVIIGRLCREVPVHRAAEVIFGYACANDVTARDLQERDGQWTRAKGFDTFCPLGPWIETDADPADLELVTKVNGEVRQQARTSQLRYGVPALVASVSQVMTLLPGDVLLTGTPAGAGPLTDGDEVSVTIETIGTLTNRVVTRD
;
A
#
# COMPACT_ATOMS: atom_id res chain seq x y z
N MET A 1 -3.87 -3.45 15.50
CA MET A 1 -3.53 -4.92 15.40
C MET A 1 -2.93 -5.16 14.02
N ARG A 2 -1.75 -5.83 13.96
CA ARG A 2 -1.02 -6.05 12.71
C ARG A 2 -1.32 -7.42 12.13
N ILE A 3 -2.00 -7.45 11.01
CA ILE A 3 -2.37 -8.70 10.33
C ILE A 3 -1.46 -8.89 9.12
N ALA A 4 -0.63 -9.93 9.17
CA ALA A 4 0.26 -10.32 8.08
C ALA A 4 -0.29 -11.53 7.32
N ARG A 5 0.01 -11.59 6.03
CA ARG A 5 -0.05 -12.80 5.22
C ARG A 5 1.37 -13.31 5.04
N PHE A 6 1.60 -14.58 5.31
CA PHE A 6 2.97 -15.12 5.33
C PHE A 6 3.02 -16.53 4.77
N ALA A 7 4.22 -16.95 4.38
CA ALA A 7 4.52 -18.31 3.99
C ALA A 7 5.51 -18.93 4.99
N SER A 8 5.22 -20.16 5.41
CA SER A 8 6.10 -21.00 6.24
C SER A 8 5.93 -22.45 5.84
N GLY A 9 7.04 -23.20 5.68
CA GLY A 9 6.99 -24.64 5.32
C GLY A 9 6.28 -24.97 4.01
N GLY A 10 6.13 -24.01 3.09
CA GLY A 10 5.41 -24.17 1.82
C GLY A 10 3.90 -23.89 1.89
N GLU A 11 3.37 -23.60 3.06
CA GLU A 11 1.97 -23.20 3.27
C GLU A 11 1.84 -21.69 3.41
N VAL A 12 0.68 -21.15 3.05
CA VAL A 12 0.34 -19.73 3.17
C VAL A 12 -0.77 -19.56 4.20
N ALA A 13 -0.53 -18.68 5.18
CA ALA A 13 -1.48 -18.40 6.25
C ALA A 13 -1.58 -16.89 6.53
N TYR A 14 -2.55 -16.52 7.35
CA TYR A 14 -2.65 -15.22 7.99
C TYR A 14 -2.26 -15.32 9.46
N GLY A 15 -1.72 -14.25 10.02
CA GLY A 15 -1.38 -14.22 11.44
C GLY A 15 -1.31 -12.81 11.98
N ILE A 16 -1.36 -12.70 13.30
CA ILE A 16 -1.15 -11.44 14.00
C ILE A 16 0.33 -11.32 14.36
N VAL A 17 0.95 -10.20 13.96
CA VAL A 17 2.32 -9.87 14.35
C VAL A 17 2.30 -9.26 15.75
N GLU A 18 2.92 -9.96 16.69
CA GLU A 18 3.05 -9.58 18.09
C GLU A 18 4.49 -9.16 18.38
N ASP A 19 4.68 -7.94 18.90
CA ASP A 19 6.00 -7.47 19.35
C ASP A 19 6.26 -7.98 20.77
N GLN A 20 7.39 -8.62 20.99
CA GLN A 20 7.84 -9.05 22.32
C GLN A 20 8.53 -7.90 23.08
N GLY A 21 7.82 -6.79 23.28
CA GLY A 21 8.16 -5.81 24.34
C GLY A 21 9.31 -4.82 24.07
N ASN A 22 9.98 -4.82 22.92
CA ASN A 22 11.13 -3.95 22.65
C ASN A 22 10.86 -2.77 21.70
N GLY A 23 9.60 -2.43 21.43
CA GLY A 23 9.21 -1.16 20.77
C GLY A 23 9.60 -0.97 19.30
N ALA A 24 10.39 -1.86 18.71
CA ALA A 24 10.71 -1.81 17.29
C ALA A 24 9.72 -2.67 16.50
N VAL A 25 8.97 -2.04 15.66
CA VAL A 25 7.99 -2.68 14.75
C VAL A 25 8.71 -3.70 13.88
N GLY A 26 8.44 -4.99 14.09
CA GLY A 26 9.14 -6.07 13.36
C GLY A 26 10.58 -6.33 13.81
N GLY A 27 10.99 -5.87 15.00
CA GLY A 27 12.32 -6.05 15.55
C GLY A 27 12.62 -7.51 15.96
N GLN A 28 13.88 -7.76 16.37
CA GLN A 28 14.31 -9.06 16.90
C GLN A 28 13.36 -9.50 18.03
N GLY A 29 12.71 -10.66 17.87
CA GLY A 29 11.78 -11.21 18.85
C GLY A 29 10.30 -11.09 18.49
N ALA A 30 9.92 -10.43 17.38
CA ALA A 30 8.54 -10.43 16.91
C ALA A 30 8.10 -11.84 16.51
N VAL A 31 6.84 -12.17 16.80
CA VAL A 31 6.24 -13.48 16.52
C VAL A 31 4.97 -13.30 15.69
N VAL A 32 4.75 -14.19 14.73
CA VAL A 32 3.50 -14.28 13.99
C VAL A 32 2.63 -15.39 14.61
N ALA A 33 1.52 -15.00 15.23
CA ALA A 33 0.53 -15.93 15.76
C ALA A 33 -0.48 -16.26 14.65
N GLU A 34 -0.51 -17.52 14.21
CA GLU A 34 -1.33 -17.96 13.07
C GLU A 34 -2.82 -17.94 13.37
N LEU A 35 -3.58 -17.44 12.40
CA LEU A 35 -5.05 -17.38 12.44
C LEU A 35 -5.66 -18.59 11.69
N HIS A 36 -6.79 -19.04 12.17
CA HIS A 36 -7.63 -19.95 11.40
C HIS A 36 -8.32 -19.19 10.25
N GLY A 37 -8.02 -19.59 9.00
CA GLY A 37 -8.73 -19.11 7.83
C GLY A 37 -8.37 -17.68 7.44
N HIS A 38 -9.33 -16.99 6.83
CA HIS A 38 -9.15 -15.69 6.20
C HIS A 38 -9.72 -14.58 7.10
N PRO A 39 -8.97 -13.47 7.37
CA PRO A 39 -9.43 -12.45 8.31
C PRO A 39 -10.53 -11.53 7.75
N PHE A 40 -10.69 -11.47 6.41
CA PHE A 40 -11.66 -10.57 5.78
C PHE A 40 -13.08 -11.11 5.86
N GLY A 41 -14.03 -10.24 6.20
CA GLY A 41 -15.44 -10.60 6.38
C GLY A 41 -15.76 -11.24 7.72
N ALA A 42 -14.75 -11.51 8.55
CA ALA A 42 -14.91 -11.92 9.93
C ALA A 42 -15.05 -10.70 10.85
N ASP A 43 -15.82 -10.81 11.91
CA ASP A 43 -15.81 -9.82 12.98
C ASP A 43 -14.45 -9.91 13.70
N PRO A 44 -13.71 -8.82 13.95
CA PRO A 44 -12.41 -8.87 14.63
C PRO A 44 -12.43 -9.64 15.95
N GLY A 45 -13.53 -9.60 16.70
CA GLY A 45 -13.74 -10.40 17.90
C GLY A 45 -13.95 -11.89 17.68
N SER A 46 -14.13 -12.33 16.42
CA SER A 46 -14.34 -13.73 16.07
C SER A 46 -13.10 -14.44 15.52
N LEU A 47 -11.98 -13.74 15.38
CA LEU A 47 -10.71 -14.30 14.93
C LEU A 47 -10.29 -15.45 15.87
N ARG A 48 -9.90 -16.58 15.31
CA ARG A 48 -9.44 -17.77 16.04
C ARG A 48 -7.99 -18.04 15.71
N PHE A 49 -7.21 -18.39 16.73
CA PHE A 49 -5.81 -18.80 16.55
C PHE A 49 -5.72 -20.32 16.40
N THR A 50 -4.81 -20.79 15.53
CA THR A 50 -4.48 -22.22 15.39
C THR A 50 -3.69 -22.74 16.59
N GLY A 51 -3.02 -21.83 17.32
CA GLY A 51 -2.04 -22.13 18.35
C GLY A 51 -0.60 -22.16 17.84
N ALA A 52 -0.39 -22.19 16.53
CA ALA A 52 0.95 -22.11 15.95
C ALA A 52 1.50 -20.68 16.04
N ARG A 53 2.80 -20.57 16.32
CA ARG A 53 3.53 -19.31 16.47
C ARG A 53 4.89 -19.43 15.79
N TYR A 54 5.24 -18.48 14.97
CA TYR A 54 6.47 -18.46 14.18
C TYR A 54 7.29 -17.22 14.50
N PRO A 55 8.61 -17.32 14.73
CA PRO A 55 9.46 -16.14 14.74
C PRO A 55 9.27 -15.34 13.43
N ALA A 56 9.05 -14.04 13.51
CA ALA A 56 8.80 -13.23 12.31
C ALA A 56 9.98 -13.25 11.32
N ALA A 57 11.20 -13.48 11.82
CA ALA A 57 12.41 -13.61 11.01
C ALA A 57 12.49 -14.95 10.23
N GLU A 58 11.69 -15.95 10.58
CA GLU A 58 11.69 -17.28 9.96
C GLU A 58 10.56 -17.47 8.93
N VAL A 59 9.67 -16.50 8.80
CA VAL A 59 8.59 -16.51 7.83
C VAL A 59 8.85 -15.54 6.70
N ARG A 60 8.38 -15.86 5.49
CA ARG A 60 8.35 -14.92 4.38
C ARG A 60 7.04 -14.15 4.42
N LEU A 61 7.10 -12.85 4.65
CA LEU A 61 5.92 -11.99 4.50
C LEU A 61 5.54 -11.89 3.03
N LEU A 62 4.25 -11.89 2.77
CA LEU A 62 3.64 -11.77 1.44
C LEU A 62 2.82 -10.48 1.40
N ALA A 63 2.40 -10.06 0.20
CA ALA A 63 1.39 -9.01 0.09
C ALA A 63 0.20 -9.38 1.00
N PRO A 64 -0.23 -8.48 1.89
CA PRO A 64 -1.20 -8.82 2.94
C PRO A 64 -2.60 -9.10 2.38
N VAL A 65 -2.86 -8.71 1.12
CA VAL A 65 -4.08 -9.02 0.39
C VAL A 65 -3.79 -9.41 -1.05
N LEU A 66 -4.72 -10.13 -1.66
CA LEU A 66 -4.82 -10.35 -3.10
C LEU A 66 -6.09 -9.66 -3.57
N PRO A 67 -6.02 -8.37 -3.93
CA PRO A 67 -7.20 -7.55 -4.22
C PRO A 67 -7.88 -7.98 -5.52
N SER A 68 -9.18 -7.76 -5.63
CA SER A 68 -9.87 -7.87 -6.92
C SER A 68 -9.44 -6.73 -7.85
N LYS A 69 -9.13 -5.57 -7.28
CA LYS A 69 -8.62 -4.38 -7.94
C LYS A 69 -7.83 -3.50 -6.97
N VAL A 70 -6.91 -2.73 -7.52
CA VAL A 70 -6.25 -1.62 -6.83
C VAL A 70 -6.74 -0.33 -7.49
N ILE A 71 -7.38 0.53 -6.71
CA ILE A 71 -7.81 1.86 -7.13
C ILE A 71 -6.79 2.85 -6.62
N ALA A 72 -6.34 3.77 -7.43
CA ALA A 72 -5.37 4.78 -7.03
C ALA A 72 -5.86 6.19 -7.39
N VAL A 73 -5.33 7.18 -6.67
CA VAL A 73 -5.74 8.57 -6.76
C VAL A 73 -4.56 9.43 -7.16
N ASP A 74 -4.72 10.18 -8.25
CA ASP A 74 -3.71 11.12 -8.70
C ASP A 74 -3.89 12.52 -8.08
N GLY A 75 -2.75 13.24 -7.90
CA GLY A 75 -2.73 14.64 -7.51
C GLY A 75 -3.34 14.95 -6.14
N ASN A 76 -3.39 13.99 -5.24
CA ASN A 76 -4.04 14.13 -3.93
C ASN A 76 -3.18 14.82 -2.86
N TYR A 77 -1.91 15.08 -3.10
CA TYR A 77 -1.10 15.99 -2.29
C TYR A 77 -0.95 17.35 -2.98
N PRO A 78 -0.82 18.44 -2.23
CA PRO A 78 -0.53 19.74 -2.83
C PRO A 78 0.84 19.72 -3.53
N GLY A 79 0.90 20.29 -4.74
CA GLY A 79 2.14 20.58 -5.43
C GLY A 79 2.92 21.74 -4.77
N PRO A 80 4.09 22.10 -5.32
CA PRO A 80 4.83 23.28 -4.89
C PRO A 80 3.95 24.52 -4.88
N PRO A 81 4.20 25.51 -3.97
CA PRO A 81 3.36 26.70 -3.81
C PRO A 81 3.21 27.56 -5.08
N ASP A 82 4.16 27.49 -5.98
CA ASP A 82 4.23 28.30 -7.21
C ASP A 82 3.57 27.63 -8.43
N ASP A 83 3.01 26.44 -8.26
CA ASP A 83 2.32 25.74 -9.33
C ASP A 83 0.87 26.25 -9.46
N GLU A 84 0.48 26.77 -10.63
CA GLU A 84 -0.91 27.14 -10.92
C GLU A 84 -1.84 25.93 -10.80
N ALA A 85 -1.32 24.70 -10.97
CA ALA A 85 -1.96 23.45 -10.62
C ALA A 85 -2.17 23.27 -9.10
N GLY A 86 -1.67 24.16 -8.25
CA GLY A 86 -1.78 24.14 -6.78
C GLY A 86 -3.21 24.04 -6.24
N ARG A 87 -4.25 24.28 -7.06
CA ARG A 87 -5.65 24.05 -6.68
C ARG A 87 -6.04 22.58 -6.74
N GLY A 88 -5.28 21.73 -7.46
CA GLY A 88 -5.62 20.33 -7.68
C GLY A 88 -6.96 20.11 -8.40
N PRO A 89 -7.30 18.88 -8.72
CA PRO A 89 -8.57 18.56 -9.33
C PRO A 89 -9.75 18.84 -8.37
N ALA A 90 -10.90 19.25 -8.94
CA ALA A 90 -12.14 19.50 -8.17
C ALA A 90 -12.75 18.23 -7.56
N GLU A 91 -12.39 17.06 -8.09
CA GLU A 91 -12.78 15.73 -7.63
C GLU A 91 -11.57 14.79 -7.71
N PRO A 92 -11.53 13.69 -6.92
CA PRO A 92 -10.45 12.71 -7.01
C PRO A 92 -10.31 12.14 -8.42
N VAL A 93 -9.13 12.20 -9.00
CA VAL A 93 -8.81 11.57 -10.29
C VAL A 93 -8.42 10.13 -10.04
N LEU A 94 -9.22 9.18 -10.53
CA LEU A 94 -9.08 7.77 -10.25
C LEU A 94 -8.45 7.03 -11.43
N PHE A 95 -7.58 6.07 -11.13
CA PHE A 95 -7.10 5.07 -12.07
C PHE A 95 -7.01 3.69 -11.40
N LEU A 96 -6.78 2.65 -12.19
CA LEU A 96 -6.71 1.28 -11.72
C LEU A 96 -5.33 0.70 -11.99
N LYS A 97 -4.84 -0.09 -11.02
CA LYS A 97 -3.74 -1.03 -11.23
C LYS A 97 -4.30 -2.46 -11.18
N PRO A 98 -3.84 -3.37 -12.05
CA PRO A 98 -4.30 -4.76 -12.05
C PRO A 98 -3.84 -5.48 -10.79
N SER A 99 -4.61 -6.48 -10.35
CA SER A 99 -4.26 -7.31 -9.19
C SER A 99 -2.90 -7.99 -9.32
N THR A 100 -2.47 -8.29 -10.55
CA THR A 100 -1.17 -8.92 -10.85
C THR A 100 0.01 -7.97 -10.65
N SER A 101 -0.21 -6.67 -10.52
CA SER A 101 0.85 -5.72 -10.17
C SER A 101 1.29 -5.81 -8.71
N VAL A 102 0.47 -6.42 -7.84
CA VAL A 102 0.71 -6.46 -6.39
C VAL A 102 1.80 -7.47 -6.05
N ILE A 103 2.80 -6.99 -5.28
CA ILE A 103 3.87 -7.79 -4.68
C ILE A 103 3.99 -7.49 -3.18
N GLY A 104 4.60 -8.41 -2.44
CA GLY A 104 4.82 -8.29 -1.01
C GLY A 104 6.15 -7.64 -0.63
N PRO A 105 6.43 -7.57 0.68
CA PRO A 105 7.72 -7.14 1.19
C PRO A 105 8.85 -8.00 0.66
N GLN A 106 10.00 -7.38 0.33
CA GLN A 106 11.21 -8.02 -0.20
C GLN A 106 11.05 -8.67 -1.59
N ASP A 107 9.85 -8.70 -2.16
CA ASP A 107 9.70 -9.13 -3.55
C ASP A 107 10.33 -8.07 -4.48
N PRO A 108 10.97 -8.48 -5.60
CA PRO A 108 11.66 -7.54 -6.47
C PRO A 108 10.67 -6.73 -7.32
N ILE A 109 10.93 -5.43 -7.46
CA ILE A 109 10.31 -4.57 -8.47
C ILE A 109 11.05 -4.83 -9.79
N ALA A 110 10.35 -5.39 -10.76
CA ALA A 110 10.94 -5.74 -12.06
C ALA A 110 10.95 -4.51 -12.99
N TYR A 111 12.12 -3.96 -13.28
CA TYR A 111 12.29 -2.85 -14.21
C TYR A 111 12.29 -3.36 -15.66
N PRO A 112 11.26 -3.11 -16.49
CA PRO A 112 11.17 -3.61 -17.84
C PRO A 112 11.95 -2.73 -18.82
N VAL A 113 13.28 -2.80 -18.81
CA VAL A 113 14.20 -1.91 -19.55
C VAL A 113 14.01 -1.91 -21.08
N LYS A 114 13.38 -2.94 -21.66
CA LYS A 114 13.06 -2.97 -23.11
C LYS A 114 11.82 -2.14 -23.47
N ILE A 115 11.05 -1.70 -22.46
CA ILE A 115 9.73 -1.08 -22.68
C ILE A 115 9.71 0.36 -22.20
N THR A 116 10.37 0.66 -21.09
CA THR A 116 10.41 1.99 -20.46
C THR A 116 11.82 2.35 -20.05
N GLU A 117 12.14 3.63 -20.15
CA GLU A 117 13.44 4.19 -19.75
C GLU A 117 13.39 4.92 -18.41
N ARG A 118 12.16 5.09 -17.84
CA ARG A 118 11.98 5.88 -16.62
C ARG A 118 10.92 5.26 -15.70
N VAL A 119 11.39 4.46 -14.74
CA VAL A 119 10.57 3.93 -13.64
C VAL A 119 10.80 4.77 -12.41
N GLU A 120 9.72 5.18 -11.73
CA GLU A 120 9.76 6.02 -10.54
C GLU A 120 9.03 5.37 -9.36
N HIS A 121 9.47 5.73 -8.13
CA HIS A 121 8.77 5.39 -6.90
C HIS A 121 7.71 6.44 -6.56
N GLU A 122 6.64 6.00 -5.94
CA GLU A 122 5.58 6.83 -5.37
C GLU A 122 5.10 6.18 -4.06
N GLY A 123 5.65 6.64 -2.92
CA GLY A 123 5.23 6.13 -1.60
C GLY A 123 3.85 6.63 -1.22
N GLU A 124 2.98 5.71 -0.76
CA GLU A 124 1.57 6.00 -0.49
C GLU A 124 1.04 5.27 0.74
N LEU A 125 0.02 5.84 1.37
CA LEU A 125 -0.87 5.11 2.28
C LEU A 125 -1.84 4.27 1.44
N ALA A 126 -1.96 2.99 1.76
CA ALA A 126 -2.97 2.09 1.22
C ALA A 126 -4.09 1.87 2.23
N VAL A 127 -5.33 2.02 1.78
CA VAL A 127 -6.54 1.69 2.54
C VAL A 127 -7.04 0.33 2.08
N ILE A 128 -7.24 -0.60 3.00
CA ILE A 128 -7.74 -1.94 2.72
C ILE A 128 -9.22 -2.01 3.07
N ILE A 129 -10.04 -2.39 2.11
CA ILE A 129 -11.49 -2.52 2.30
C ILE A 129 -11.80 -3.81 3.05
N GLY A 130 -12.66 -3.72 4.06
CA GLY A 130 -13.05 -4.85 4.92
C GLY A 130 -14.40 -5.48 4.59
N ARG A 131 -15.28 -4.74 3.94
CA ARG A 131 -16.67 -5.17 3.70
C ARG A 131 -17.11 -4.84 2.28
N LEU A 132 -17.97 -5.69 1.72
CA LEU A 132 -18.70 -5.36 0.49
C LEU A 132 -19.47 -4.07 0.69
N CYS A 133 -19.22 -3.06 -0.13
CA CYS A 133 -19.87 -1.77 0.00
C CYS A 133 -20.01 -1.02 -1.33
N ARG A 134 -20.99 -0.12 -1.37
CA ARG A 134 -21.29 0.80 -2.47
C ARG A 134 -22.00 2.04 -1.92
N GLU A 135 -21.75 3.20 -2.53
CA GLU A 135 -22.41 4.47 -2.18
C GLU A 135 -22.28 4.80 -0.67
N VAL A 136 -21.06 4.60 -0.13
CA VAL A 136 -20.80 4.81 1.29
C VAL A 136 -20.73 6.30 1.60
N PRO A 137 -21.57 6.82 2.52
CA PRO A 137 -21.46 8.22 2.91
C PRO A 137 -20.18 8.46 3.73
N VAL A 138 -19.59 9.66 3.59
CA VAL A 138 -18.30 10.03 4.20
C VAL A 138 -18.21 9.67 5.69
N HIS A 139 -19.27 9.96 6.46
CA HIS A 139 -19.29 9.72 7.91
C HIS A 139 -19.35 8.24 8.30
N ARG A 140 -19.58 7.32 7.33
CA ARG A 140 -19.61 5.88 7.54
C ARG A 140 -18.41 5.16 6.90
N ALA A 141 -17.48 5.89 6.30
CA ALA A 141 -16.34 5.28 5.60
C ALA A 141 -15.51 4.35 6.50
N ALA A 142 -15.32 4.70 7.78
CA ALA A 142 -14.59 3.87 8.72
C ALA A 142 -15.23 2.49 8.95
N GLU A 143 -16.55 2.34 8.74
CA GLU A 143 -17.26 1.06 8.95
C GLU A 143 -16.91 0.00 7.90
N VAL A 144 -16.36 0.42 6.74
CA VAL A 144 -16.02 -0.46 5.62
C VAL A 144 -14.52 -0.65 5.44
N ILE A 145 -13.69 0.08 6.19
CA ILE A 145 -12.25 -0.05 6.17
C ILE A 145 -11.81 -1.19 7.09
N PHE A 146 -10.90 -2.03 6.63
CA PHE A 146 -10.28 -3.10 7.43
C PHE A 146 -9.04 -2.60 8.15
N GLY A 147 -8.26 -1.75 7.51
CA GLY A 147 -7.03 -1.18 8.03
C GLY A 147 -6.18 -0.55 6.93
N TYR A 148 -4.91 -0.36 7.24
CA TYR A 148 -3.98 0.42 6.44
C TYR A 148 -2.67 -0.30 6.25
N ALA A 149 -1.99 -0.04 5.12
CA ALA A 149 -0.67 -0.58 4.80
C ALA A 149 0.19 0.49 4.12
N CYS A 150 1.50 0.25 4.01
CA CYS A 150 2.36 1.01 3.12
C CYS A 150 2.22 0.48 1.70
N ALA A 151 2.32 1.36 0.71
CA ALA A 151 2.37 0.99 -0.70
C ALA A 151 3.39 1.82 -1.47
N ASN A 152 3.77 1.31 -2.63
CA ASN A 152 4.56 2.04 -3.62
C ASN A 152 3.84 1.94 -4.97
N ASP A 153 3.29 3.05 -5.46
CA ASP A 153 2.64 3.13 -6.77
C ASP A 153 3.68 3.31 -7.87
N VAL A 154 4.47 2.27 -8.13
CA VAL A 154 5.54 2.30 -9.11
C VAL A 154 5.01 2.65 -10.50
N THR A 155 5.69 3.57 -11.16
CA THR A 155 5.21 4.24 -12.39
C THR A 155 6.28 4.25 -13.47
N ALA A 156 5.94 3.80 -14.70
CA ALA A 156 6.73 4.06 -15.89
C ALA A 156 6.37 5.46 -16.41
N ARG A 157 7.12 6.48 -15.98
CA ARG A 157 6.77 7.88 -16.16
C ARG A 157 6.75 8.32 -17.63
N ASP A 158 7.70 7.86 -18.43
CA ASP A 158 7.76 8.11 -19.87
C ASP A 158 6.52 7.56 -20.61
N LEU A 159 5.99 6.41 -20.15
CA LEU A 159 4.76 5.83 -20.69
C LEU A 159 3.52 6.60 -20.24
N GLN A 160 3.51 7.07 -19.00
CA GLN A 160 2.41 7.89 -18.47
C GLN A 160 2.25 9.19 -19.28
N GLU A 161 3.37 9.86 -19.57
CA GLU A 161 3.40 11.09 -20.38
C GLU A 161 2.99 10.84 -21.84
N ARG A 162 3.43 9.72 -22.41
CA ARG A 162 3.23 9.38 -23.82
C ARG A 162 1.82 8.88 -24.15
N ASP A 163 1.27 8.03 -23.30
CA ASP A 163 0.07 7.24 -23.68
C ASP A 163 -1.25 7.98 -23.38
N GLY A 164 -1.25 8.97 -22.53
CA GLY A 164 -2.46 9.69 -22.08
C GLY A 164 -3.41 8.83 -21.23
N GLN A 165 -3.36 7.50 -21.37
CA GLN A 165 -4.06 6.51 -20.54
C GLN A 165 -3.02 5.74 -19.71
N TRP A 166 -3.20 5.64 -18.41
CA TRP A 166 -2.15 5.22 -17.48
C TRP A 166 -2.08 3.71 -17.26
N THR A 167 -2.96 2.93 -17.89
CA THR A 167 -3.01 1.47 -17.70
C THR A 167 -1.64 0.82 -17.87
N ARG A 168 -0.91 1.15 -18.94
CA ARG A 168 0.41 0.58 -19.19
C ARG A 168 1.46 1.12 -18.24
N ALA A 169 1.45 2.43 -17.97
CA ALA A 169 2.43 3.08 -17.08
C ALA A 169 2.36 2.58 -15.64
N LYS A 170 1.17 2.26 -15.16
CA LYS A 170 0.84 1.88 -13.78
C LYS A 170 0.60 0.37 -13.59
N GLY A 171 0.44 -0.40 -14.69
CA GLY A 171 -0.09 -1.76 -14.66
C GLY A 171 0.92 -2.87 -14.88
N PHE A 172 2.22 -2.61 -14.96
CA PHE A 172 3.20 -3.70 -15.04
C PHE A 172 3.11 -4.62 -13.82
N ASP A 173 3.36 -5.90 -14.01
CA ASP A 173 3.59 -6.82 -12.92
C ASP A 173 4.66 -6.24 -11.98
N THR A 174 4.48 -6.40 -10.68
CA THR A 174 5.35 -5.90 -9.61
C THR A 174 5.30 -4.39 -9.33
N PHE A 175 4.48 -3.61 -10.05
CA PHE A 175 4.42 -2.15 -9.90
C PHE A 175 3.50 -1.68 -8.73
N CYS A 176 3.08 -2.60 -7.86
CA CYS A 176 2.33 -2.27 -6.65
C CYS A 176 2.85 -3.05 -5.43
N PRO A 177 4.07 -2.75 -4.94
CA PRO A 177 4.49 -3.21 -3.63
C PRO A 177 3.49 -2.80 -2.55
N LEU A 178 3.09 -3.75 -1.68
CA LEU A 178 2.08 -3.57 -0.64
C LEU A 178 2.46 -4.35 0.63
N GLY A 179 2.43 -3.71 1.79
CA GLY A 179 2.74 -4.33 3.07
C GLY A 179 3.31 -3.36 4.10
N PRO A 180 4.08 -3.83 5.08
CA PRO A 180 4.46 -5.23 5.32
C PRO A 180 3.31 -6.08 5.86
N TRP A 181 2.30 -5.48 6.45
CA TRP A 181 1.06 -6.03 7.01
C TRP A 181 -0.06 -5.01 6.90
N ILE A 182 -1.23 -5.34 7.44
CA ILE A 182 -2.34 -4.39 7.62
C ILE A 182 -2.37 -3.99 9.10
N GLU A 183 -2.27 -2.70 9.39
CA GLU A 183 -2.52 -2.15 10.73
C GLU A 183 -4.00 -1.73 10.84
N THR A 184 -4.73 -2.35 11.76
CA THR A 184 -6.18 -2.12 11.90
C THR A 184 -6.52 -0.95 12.81
N ASP A 185 -5.59 -0.53 13.67
CA ASP A 185 -5.85 0.45 14.72
C ASP A 185 -5.21 1.82 14.43
N ALA A 186 -4.60 1.99 13.23
CA ALA A 186 -4.02 3.26 12.84
C ALA A 186 -5.11 4.31 12.59
N ASP A 187 -4.88 5.54 13.05
CA ASP A 187 -5.69 6.70 12.65
C ASP A 187 -5.04 7.36 11.43
N PRO A 188 -5.66 7.31 10.24
CA PRO A 188 -5.08 7.83 9.02
C PRO A 188 -5.09 9.36 8.92
N ALA A 189 -5.62 10.07 9.91
CA ALA A 189 -5.84 11.51 9.84
C ALA A 189 -4.54 12.31 9.78
N ASP A 190 -3.50 11.86 10.49
CA ASP A 190 -2.22 12.58 10.56
C ASP A 190 -1.04 11.63 10.85
N LEU A 191 -0.65 10.84 9.85
CA LEU A 191 0.51 9.93 9.91
C LEU A 191 1.66 10.49 9.08
N GLU A 192 2.89 10.37 9.56
CA GLU A 192 4.07 10.66 8.77
C GLU A 192 4.30 9.55 7.74
N LEU A 193 4.55 9.96 6.49
CA LEU A 193 4.96 9.10 5.37
C LEU A 193 6.35 9.52 4.93
N VAL A 194 7.28 8.56 4.88
CA VAL A 194 8.66 8.77 4.42
C VAL A 194 9.02 7.71 3.39
N THR A 195 9.45 8.15 2.20
CA THR A 195 10.04 7.26 1.18
C THR A 195 11.53 7.49 1.11
N LYS A 196 12.31 6.40 1.14
CA LYS A 196 13.76 6.44 0.96
C LYS A 196 14.18 5.57 -0.21
N VAL A 197 15.21 6.01 -0.93
CA VAL A 197 15.93 5.22 -1.92
C VAL A 197 17.37 5.13 -1.48
N ASN A 198 17.89 3.92 -1.30
CA ASN A 198 19.23 3.64 -0.79
C ASN A 198 19.54 4.36 0.54
N GLY A 199 18.54 4.47 1.42
CA GLY A 199 18.65 5.13 2.72
C GLY A 199 18.47 6.66 2.67
N GLU A 200 18.48 7.30 1.50
CA GLU A 200 18.25 8.73 1.34
C GLU A 200 16.76 9.06 1.27
N VAL A 201 16.31 10.05 2.06
CA VAL A 201 14.93 10.52 2.03
C VAL A 201 14.64 11.20 0.69
N ARG A 202 13.62 10.72 -0.01
CA ARG A 202 13.12 11.29 -1.27
C ARG A 202 11.77 11.97 -1.10
N GLN A 203 10.89 11.39 -0.31
CA GLN A 203 9.57 11.94 -0.02
C GLN A 203 9.37 11.97 1.49
N GLN A 204 8.78 13.05 1.99
CA GLN A 204 8.36 13.18 3.39
C GLN A 204 7.14 14.08 3.45
N ALA A 205 6.06 13.58 4.02
CA ALA A 205 4.79 14.31 4.15
C ALA A 205 3.95 13.72 5.29
N ARG A 206 2.82 14.36 5.59
CA ARG A 206 1.83 13.82 6.51
C ARG A 206 0.51 13.56 5.78
N THR A 207 -0.22 12.54 6.19
CA THR A 207 -1.53 12.23 5.61
C THR A 207 -2.57 13.33 5.83
N SER A 208 -2.38 14.19 6.82
CA SER A 208 -3.19 15.41 7.01
C SER A 208 -3.06 16.44 5.87
N GLN A 209 -2.05 16.29 5.00
CA GLN A 209 -1.85 17.13 3.82
C GLN A 209 -2.61 16.62 2.58
N LEU A 210 -3.27 15.45 2.66
CA LEU A 210 -4.12 14.95 1.60
C LEU A 210 -5.26 15.94 1.29
N ARG A 211 -5.48 16.26 0.01
CA ARG A 211 -6.59 17.12 -0.44
C ARG A 211 -7.94 16.48 -0.13
N TYR A 212 -8.03 15.21 -0.41
CA TYR A 212 -9.16 14.35 -0.09
C TYR A 212 -8.70 13.32 0.93
N GLY A 213 -9.12 13.47 2.17
CA GLY A 213 -8.81 12.52 3.22
C GLY A 213 -9.48 11.15 2.97
N VAL A 214 -9.00 10.13 3.67
CA VAL A 214 -9.45 8.73 3.49
C VAL A 214 -10.98 8.58 3.45
N PRO A 215 -11.80 9.19 4.34
CA PRO A 215 -13.24 9.05 4.29
C PRO A 215 -13.87 9.59 3.00
N ALA A 216 -13.36 10.71 2.49
CA ALA A 216 -13.84 11.32 1.24
C ALA A 216 -13.49 10.47 0.03
N LEU A 217 -12.29 9.86 0.01
CA LEU A 217 -11.85 8.95 -1.04
C LEU A 217 -12.71 7.69 -1.09
N VAL A 218 -12.94 7.04 0.05
CA VAL A 218 -13.80 5.84 0.12
C VAL A 218 -15.23 6.17 -0.36
N ALA A 219 -15.78 7.31 0.05
CA ALA A 219 -17.09 7.76 -0.40
C ALA A 219 -17.11 7.96 -1.92
N SER A 220 -16.13 8.71 -2.47
CA SER A 220 -16.06 9.00 -3.91
C SER A 220 -15.92 7.72 -4.74
N VAL A 221 -14.98 6.84 -4.39
CA VAL A 221 -14.74 5.58 -5.11
C VAL A 221 -15.95 4.66 -5.06
N SER A 222 -16.61 4.56 -3.89
CA SER A 222 -17.78 3.69 -3.71
C SER A 222 -19.03 4.16 -4.48
N GLN A 223 -19.08 5.42 -4.90
CA GLN A 223 -20.10 5.93 -5.82
C GLN A 223 -19.88 5.43 -7.26
N VAL A 224 -18.62 5.28 -7.66
CA VAL A 224 -18.24 4.84 -9.01
C VAL A 224 -18.37 3.34 -9.15
N MET A 225 -17.87 2.57 -8.17
CA MET A 225 -17.80 1.11 -8.25
C MET A 225 -18.00 0.43 -6.91
N THR A 226 -18.55 -0.79 -6.95
CA THR A 226 -18.63 -1.65 -5.76
C THR A 226 -17.24 -2.03 -5.28
N LEU A 227 -17.00 -1.89 -3.99
CA LEU A 227 -15.76 -2.31 -3.32
C LEU A 227 -15.99 -3.67 -2.63
N LEU A 228 -15.01 -4.55 -2.75
CA LEU A 228 -15.00 -5.89 -2.17
C LEU A 228 -14.03 -5.95 -0.99
N PRO A 229 -14.24 -6.87 -0.01
CA PRO A 229 -13.23 -7.13 1.02
C PRO A 229 -11.88 -7.48 0.39
N GLY A 230 -10.82 -6.82 0.86
CA GLY A 230 -9.48 -6.95 0.32
C GLY A 230 -9.15 -6.05 -0.87
N ASP A 231 -10.10 -5.29 -1.43
CA ASP A 231 -9.76 -4.24 -2.41
C ASP A 231 -8.87 -3.18 -1.76
N VAL A 232 -7.99 -2.59 -2.56
CA VAL A 232 -6.99 -1.62 -2.12
C VAL A 232 -7.27 -0.26 -2.75
N LEU A 233 -7.23 0.79 -1.92
CA LEU A 233 -7.28 2.18 -2.36
C LEU A 233 -5.95 2.86 -1.98
N LEU A 234 -5.18 3.27 -2.99
CA LEU A 234 -3.97 4.07 -2.84
C LEU A 234 -4.36 5.54 -2.78
N THR A 235 -3.83 6.27 -1.80
CA THR A 235 -4.35 7.61 -1.46
C THR A 235 -3.66 8.76 -2.17
N GLY A 236 -2.67 8.48 -3.02
CA GLY A 236 -1.83 9.48 -3.66
C GLY A 236 -0.49 9.67 -2.98
N THR A 237 0.47 10.16 -3.74
CA THR A 237 1.86 10.34 -3.32
C THR A 237 2.22 11.82 -3.15
N PRO A 238 3.05 12.20 -2.17
CA PRO A 238 3.57 13.55 -2.03
C PRO A 238 4.68 13.85 -3.05
N ALA A 239 5.09 15.13 -3.13
CA ALA A 239 6.23 15.54 -3.93
C ALA A 239 7.50 14.77 -3.56
N GLY A 240 8.43 14.64 -4.54
CA GLY A 240 9.70 13.94 -4.39
C GLY A 240 9.73 12.54 -5.02
N ALA A 241 8.67 12.11 -5.71
CA ALA A 241 8.71 10.96 -6.61
C ALA A 241 9.90 11.10 -7.58
N GLY A 242 10.59 10.02 -7.87
CA GLY A 242 11.80 10.08 -8.68
C GLY A 242 12.29 8.73 -9.19
N PRO A 243 13.30 8.74 -10.06
CA PRO A 243 13.73 7.57 -10.78
C PRO A 243 14.33 6.48 -9.88
N LEU A 244 14.10 5.25 -10.29
CA LEU A 244 14.69 4.03 -9.76
C LEU A 244 15.61 3.41 -10.81
N THR A 245 16.67 2.77 -10.35
CA THR A 245 17.63 2.04 -11.19
C THR A 245 17.84 0.61 -10.67
N ASP A 246 18.46 -0.23 -11.47
CA ASP A 246 18.79 -1.59 -11.07
C ASP A 246 19.62 -1.63 -9.79
N GLY A 247 19.25 -2.49 -8.87
CA GLY A 247 19.90 -2.65 -7.58
C GLY A 247 19.43 -1.68 -6.49
N ASP A 248 18.66 -0.64 -6.81
CA ASP A 248 18.13 0.28 -5.80
C ASP A 248 17.25 -0.43 -4.78
N GLU A 249 17.38 -0.02 -3.51
CA GLU A 249 16.48 -0.39 -2.45
C GLU A 249 15.54 0.79 -2.16
N VAL A 250 14.24 0.56 -2.30
CA VAL A 250 13.22 1.55 -1.96
C VAL A 250 12.44 1.11 -0.73
N SER A 251 12.28 2.01 0.23
CA SER A 251 11.48 1.77 1.43
C SER A 251 10.43 2.87 1.61
N VAL A 252 9.21 2.45 1.93
CA VAL A 252 8.09 3.32 2.32
C VAL A 252 7.77 3.04 3.78
N THR A 253 7.94 4.04 4.62
CA THR A 253 7.62 3.98 6.05
C THR A 253 6.44 4.86 6.35
N ILE A 254 5.45 4.33 7.05
CA ILE A 254 4.31 5.10 7.56
C ILE A 254 4.25 4.91 9.07
N GLU A 255 4.15 6.04 9.78
CA GLU A 255 4.04 6.10 11.24
C GLU A 255 2.98 5.11 11.75
N THR A 256 3.27 4.38 12.82
CA THR A 256 2.46 3.33 13.44
C THR A 256 2.20 2.08 12.59
N ILE A 257 2.25 2.17 11.25
CA ILE A 257 2.02 1.03 10.35
C ILE A 257 3.29 0.19 10.22
N GLY A 258 4.40 0.78 9.76
CA GLY A 258 5.66 0.06 9.59
C GLY A 258 6.42 0.46 8.33
N THR A 259 7.31 -0.41 7.87
CA THR A 259 8.17 -0.16 6.71
C THR A 259 8.04 -1.28 5.68
N LEU A 260 7.68 -0.92 4.46
CA LEU A 260 7.71 -1.77 3.29
C LEU A 260 9.01 -1.53 2.53
N THR A 261 9.79 -2.58 2.27
CA THR A 261 11.06 -2.48 1.55
C THR A 261 11.08 -3.44 0.38
N ASN A 262 11.51 -2.96 -0.78
CA ASN A 262 11.65 -3.74 -2.00
C ASN A 262 12.93 -3.34 -2.75
N ARG A 263 13.51 -4.27 -3.51
CA ARG A 263 14.67 -4.01 -4.36
C ARG A 263 14.27 -3.98 -5.82
N VAL A 264 14.85 -3.07 -6.58
CA VAL A 264 14.68 -2.98 -8.04
C VAL A 264 15.61 -3.96 -8.72
N VAL A 265 15.08 -4.72 -9.69
CA VAL A 265 15.87 -5.63 -10.52
C VAL A 265 15.51 -5.44 -12.00
N THR A 266 16.52 -5.36 -12.84
CA THR A 266 16.32 -5.31 -14.29
C THR A 266 15.71 -6.62 -14.80
N ARG A 267 14.72 -6.51 -15.64
CA ARG A 267 14.10 -7.64 -16.34
C ARG A 267 14.27 -7.46 -17.85
N ASP A 268 14.96 -8.39 -18.46
CA ASP A 268 15.18 -8.49 -19.91
C ASP A 268 13.93 -8.92 -20.70
#